data_eba1f928bba4d7fe4e013007b6e03eb7
#
_entry.id   eba1f928bba4d7fe4e013007b6e03eb7
#
_cell.length_a   1.000
_cell.length_b   1.000
_cell.length_c   1.000
_cell.angle_alpha   90.00
_cell.angle_beta   90.00
_cell.angle_gamma   90.00
#
_symmetry.space_group_name_H-M   'P 1'
#
loop_
_entity.id
_entity.type
_entity.pdbx_description
1 polymer ?
#
loop_
_entity_poly.entity_id
_entity_poly.type
_entity_poly.pdbx_seq_one_letter_code
_entity_poly.pdbx_strand_id
1 'polypeptide(L)'
;MDKSVIIFGGGVSGLSAAQELGERGFEVTIYEKREIPGGKARSFSMPGSGTAGRMDLPAEHGFRFFPRFYRHVTDTMKRIPIEGNQRGVYDNLIQLTRMDAPRLNGPSFYMPARFPRTLPDLILTLKDVFVDLYGELGLTKEEVTYFGERLWRVVTSCEDRRADELERLSWWDFLGAGSRSEGYQKFLVQGLSKFLVAADARVTNAKVEGDIVIQLLLGLAEPGVSLDRVLNAPTQDAWIDPWCGYLVRELGVSFNYGASLRRLHCDDSGKISGATVVKPTGEELHITGDYYLAALPVEVMARLLRPDLVRTRTGKIEYLNVLNADPSLAGVVELGEAVGWMNGLQFYLRKDIGIVFGHELYLDSKWALTSISQQQTWPRTDLANYGDGQVRDILSVVISDWNTTGKFVNKPAKDCRREEIKHEV
;
A
#
# COMPACT_ATOMS: atom_id res chain seq x y z
N MET A 1 30.42 -4.27 22.53
CA MET A 1 29.15 -4.91 22.77
C MET A 1 28.20 -4.36 21.71
N ASP A 2 27.69 -5.24 20.89
CA ASP A 2 26.74 -4.85 19.88
C ASP A 2 25.44 -4.44 20.58
N LYS A 3 24.89 -3.27 20.20
CA LYS A 3 23.68 -2.76 20.83
C LYS A 3 22.46 -3.52 20.32
N SER A 4 21.59 -3.92 21.22
CA SER A 4 20.38 -4.67 20.92
C SER A 4 19.21 -3.76 20.52
N VAL A 5 18.50 -4.12 19.46
CA VAL A 5 17.29 -3.41 19.01
C VAL A 5 16.12 -4.37 18.94
N ILE A 6 15.08 -4.03 19.65
CA ILE A 6 13.80 -4.76 19.65
C ILE A 6 12.84 -4.07 18.69
N ILE A 7 12.36 -4.80 17.68
CA ILE A 7 11.41 -4.30 16.69
C ILE A 7 10.06 -5.01 16.89
N PHE A 8 8.99 -4.25 17.07
CA PHE A 8 7.63 -4.76 17.13
C PHE A 8 6.93 -4.56 15.80
N GLY A 9 6.62 -5.67 15.12
CA GLY A 9 5.99 -5.75 13.82
C GLY A 9 6.93 -6.18 12.70
N GLY A 10 6.66 -7.35 12.11
CA GLY A 10 7.39 -7.94 10.96
C GLY A 10 6.80 -7.54 9.62
N GLY A 11 6.20 -6.35 9.50
CA GLY A 11 5.77 -5.76 8.23
C GLY A 11 6.92 -5.10 7.48
N VAL A 12 6.64 -4.53 6.29
CA VAL A 12 7.66 -3.88 5.45
C VAL A 12 8.51 -2.86 6.22
N SER A 13 7.89 -2.06 7.10
CA SER A 13 8.62 -1.07 7.91
C SER A 13 9.58 -1.72 8.89
N GLY A 14 9.14 -2.79 9.58
CA GLY A 14 9.99 -3.51 10.52
C GLY A 14 11.13 -4.27 9.84
N LEU A 15 10.85 -4.90 8.70
CA LEU A 15 11.86 -5.58 7.88
C LEU A 15 12.90 -4.58 7.33
N SER A 16 12.44 -3.38 6.87
CA SER A 16 13.35 -2.32 6.43
C SER A 16 14.26 -1.84 7.54
N ALA A 17 13.69 -1.60 8.73
CA ALA A 17 14.48 -1.20 9.89
C ALA A 17 15.48 -2.29 10.31
N ALA A 18 15.04 -3.55 10.30
CA ALA A 18 15.93 -4.69 10.62
C ALA A 18 17.08 -4.81 9.65
N GLN A 19 16.86 -4.59 8.36
CA GLN A 19 17.92 -4.59 7.35
C GLN A 19 18.92 -3.45 7.60
N GLU A 20 18.44 -2.22 7.73
CA GLU A 20 19.29 -1.06 7.94
C GLU A 20 20.12 -1.17 9.22
N LEU A 21 19.54 -1.70 10.28
CA LEU A 21 20.22 -1.87 11.56
C LEU A 21 21.17 -3.06 11.55
N GLY A 22 20.75 -4.21 10.99
CA GLY A 22 21.61 -5.39 10.86
C GLY A 22 22.85 -5.14 9.99
N GLU A 23 22.69 -4.44 8.85
CA GLU A 23 23.82 -4.03 7.99
C GLU A 23 24.81 -3.07 8.71
N ARG A 24 24.37 -2.44 9.81
CA ARG A 24 25.22 -1.58 10.66
C ARG A 24 25.76 -2.27 11.92
N GLY A 25 25.53 -3.58 12.05
CA GLY A 25 26.06 -4.39 13.15
C GLY A 25 25.26 -4.31 14.45
N PHE A 26 24.00 -3.90 14.42
CA PHE A 26 23.13 -4.03 15.59
C PHE A 26 22.62 -5.46 15.71
N GLU A 27 22.45 -5.93 16.95
CA GLU A 27 21.74 -7.17 17.26
C GLU A 27 20.22 -6.90 17.21
N VAL A 28 19.53 -7.44 16.18
CA VAL A 28 18.13 -7.14 15.95
C VAL A 28 17.24 -8.32 16.25
N THR A 29 16.18 -8.08 17.03
CA THR A 29 15.12 -9.05 17.29
C THR A 29 13.74 -8.49 16.90
N ILE A 30 13.01 -9.20 16.03
CA ILE A 30 11.66 -8.84 15.59
C ILE A 30 10.63 -9.68 16.33
N TYR A 31 9.61 -9.03 16.89
CA TYR A 31 8.40 -9.65 17.43
C TYR A 31 7.22 -9.40 16.50
N GLU A 32 6.68 -10.47 15.89
CA GLU A 32 5.55 -10.41 14.96
C GLU A 32 4.38 -11.22 15.51
N LYS A 33 3.20 -10.60 15.51
CA LYS A 33 2.00 -11.23 16.09
C LYS A 33 1.48 -12.42 15.28
N ARG A 34 1.81 -12.50 14.00
CA ARG A 34 1.39 -13.58 13.09
C ARG A 34 2.48 -14.63 12.97
N GLU A 35 2.11 -15.77 12.40
CA GLU A 35 3.05 -16.85 12.11
C GLU A 35 3.90 -16.59 10.85
N ILE A 36 3.53 -15.58 10.05
CA ILE A 36 4.24 -15.20 8.82
C ILE A 36 4.53 -13.69 8.78
N PRO A 37 5.70 -13.28 8.28
CA PRO A 37 6.08 -11.88 8.13
C PRO A 37 5.37 -11.20 6.94
N GLY A 38 5.69 -9.93 6.71
CA GLY A 38 5.20 -9.15 5.57
C GLY A 38 4.03 -8.20 5.90
N GLY A 39 3.39 -8.36 7.07
CA GLY A 39 2.33 -7.46 7.53
C GLY A 39 1.15 -7.38 6.54
N LYS A 40 0.78 -6.15 6.12
CA LYS A 40 -0.27 -5.92 5.12
C LYS A 40 0.19 -6.25 3.68
N ALA A 41 1.50 -6.39 3.44
CA ALA A 41 2.04 -6.72 2.13
C ALA A 41 2.10 -8.22 1.84
N ARG A 42 1.96 -9.09 2.84
CA ARG A 42 2.07 -10.54 2.66
C ARG A 42 1.05 -11.09 1.68
N SER A 43 1.46 -12.09 0.92
CA SER A 43 0.53 -13.04 0.31
C SER A 43 0.22 -14.20 1.27
N PHE A 44 -0.75 -15.02 0.94
CA PHE A 44 -1.17 -16.18 1.72
C PHE A 44 -1.78 -17.25 0.80
N SER A 45 -1.94 -18.45 1.30
CA SER A 45 -2.65 -19.51 0.59
C SER A 45 -4.12 -19.54 1.00
N MET A 46 -5.00 -19.93 0.07
CA MET A 46 -6.42 -20.19 0.35
C MET A 46 -6.57 -21.59 0.94
N PRO A 47 -6.75 -21.75 2.26
CA PRO A 47 -6.68 -23.07 2.90
C PRO A 47 -7.70 -24.06 2.34
N GLY A 48 -7.25 -25.28 2.04
CA GLY A 48 -8.09 -26.36 1.55
C GLY A 48 -8.55 -26.21 0.09
N SER A 49 -7.97 -25.30 -0.68
CA SER A 49 -8.28 -25.15 -2.11
C SER A 49 -7.49 -26.14 -2.98
N GLY A 50 -6.36 -26.67 -2.50
CA GLY A 50 -5.55 -27.65 -3.20
C GLY A 50 -6.19 -29.04 -3.23
N THR A 51 -6.19 -29.70 -4.40
CA THR A 51 -6.69 -31.07 -4.58
C THR A 51 -5.68 -31.94 -5.29
N ALA A 52 -5.75 -33.24 -5.10
CA ALA A 52 -4.88 -34.23 -5.76
C ALA A 52 -3.37 -33.91 -5.58
N GLY A 53 -2.97 -33.49 -4.38
CA GLY A 53 -1.58 -33.19 -4.04
C GLY A 53 -1.05 -31.85 -4.55
N ARG A 54 -1.90 -31.00 -5.13
CA ARG A 54 -1.55 -29.65 -5.55
C ARG A 54 -1.53 -28.68 -4.38
N MET A 55 -0.79 -27.60 -4.55
CA MET A 55 -0.74 -26.50 -3.58
C MET A 55 -2.08 -25.76 -3.48
N ASP A 56 -2.32 -25.17 -2.34
CA ASP A 56 -3.43 -24.21 -2.16
C ASP A 56 -3.25 -22.99 -3.06
N LEU A 57 -4.36 -22.45 -3.58
CA LEU A 57 -4.34 -21.29 -4.45
C LEU A 57 -3.69 -20.08 -3.77
N PRO A 58 -2.77 -19.36 -4.45
CA PRO A 58 -2.13 -18.19 -3.91
C PRO A 58 -3.12 -17.03 -3.82
N ALA A 59 -3.06 -16.27 -2.76
CA ALA A 59 -3.95 -15.13 -2.51
C ALA A 59 -3.18 -13.90 -2.03
N GLU A 60 -3.70 -12.73 -2.39
CA GLU A 60 -3.18 -11.41 -2.04
C GLU A 60 -4.28 -10.56 -1.40
N HIS A 61 -3.92 -9.65 -0.49
CA HIS A 61 -4.86 -8.64 0.02
C HIS A 61 -5.25 -7.57 -1.01
N GLY A 62 -4.77 -7.64 -2.20
CA GLY A 62 -4.80 -6.75 -3.31
C GLY A 62 -3.46 -6.83 -4.04
N PHE A 63 -3.40 -6.46 -5.30
CA PHE A 63 -2.13 -6.43 -6.02
C PHE A 63 -1.18 -5.37 -5.45
N ARG A 64 0.13 -5.55 -5.67
CA ARG A 64 1.18 -4.62 -5.28
C ARG A 64 1.70 -3.92 -6.51
N PHE A 65 1.76 -2.58 -6.44
CA PHE A 65 2.48 -1.85 -7.45
C PHE A 65 3.60 -1.01 -6.82
N PHE A 66 4.68 -0.83 -7.58
CA PHE A 66 5.88 -0.16 -7.13
C PHE A 66 6.17 1.00 -8.09
N PRO A 67 5.55 2.17 -7.84
CA PRO A 67 5.76 3.33 -8.68
C PRO A 67 7.24 3.73 -8.68
N ARG A 68 7.66 4.38 -9.76
CA ARG A 68 9.07 4.73 -9.97
C ARG A 68 9.66 5.55 -8.83
N PHE A 69 8.87 6.41 -8.22
CA PHE A 69 9.32 7.27 -7.11
C PHE A 69 9.53 6.54 -5.79
N TYR A 70 9.23 5.24 -5.68
CA TYR A 70 9.59 4.40 -4.55
C TYR A 70 11.10 4.11 -4.57
N ARG A 71 11.91 5.07 -4.12
CA ARG A 71 13.39 4.96 -4.16
C ARG A 71 13.92 4.07 -3.05
N HIS A 72 13.50 4.27 -1.80
CA HIS A 72 14.01 3.51 -0.65
C HIS A 72 13.62 2.04 -0.70
N VAL A 73 12.36 1.72 -1.02
CA VAL A 73 11.92 0.32 -1.15
C VAL A 73 12.72 -0.40 -2.24
N THR A 74 12.92 0.22 -3.39
CA THR A 74 13.66 -0.39 -4.48
C THR A 74 15.17 -0.46 -4.22
N ASP A 75 15.74 0.45 -3.43
CA ASP A 75 17.11 0.35 -2.94
C ASP A 75 17.27 -0.84 -1.99
N THR A 76 16.37 -0.97 -1.02
CA THR A 76 16.32 -2.13 -0.12
C THR A 76 16.22 -3.44 -0.91
N MET A 77 15.34 -3.53 -1.90
CA MET A 77 15.19 -4.72 -2.77
C MET A 77 16.49 -5.08 -3.52
N LYS A 78 17.28 -4.10 -3.94
CA LYS A 78 18.55 -4.35 -4.65
C LYS A 78 19.60 -5.00 -3.76
N ARG A 79 19.52 -4.78 -2.46
CA ARG A 79 20.48 -5.30 -1.47
C ARG A 79 20.10 -6.70 -0.96
N ILE A 80 18.88 -7.18 -1.22
CA ILE A 80 18.41 -8.51 -0.82
C ILE A 80 18.85 -9.52 -1.89
N PRO A 81 19.84 -10.39 -1.63
CA PRO A 81 20.33 -11.33 -2.62
C PRO A 81 19.29 -12.42 -2.91
N ILE A 82 19.19 -12.78 -4.18
CA ILE A 82 18.38 -13.92 -4.64
C ILE A 82 19.09 -14.60 -5.80
N GLU A 83 19.09 -15.92 -5.80
CA GLU A 83 19.76 -16.71 -6.84
C GLU A 83 19.20 -16.40 -8.25
N GLY A 84 20.09 -16.22 -9.20
CA GLY A 84 19.75 -15.92 -10.59
C GLY A 84 19.47 -14.46 -10.90
N ASN A 85 19.39 -13.56 -9.91
CA ASN A 85 19.19 -12.12 -10.08
C ASN A 85 20.52 -11.36 -9.90
N GLN A 86 20.73 -10.31 -10.71
CA GLN A 86 21.95 -9.46 -10.60
C GLN A 86 21.77 -8.35 -9.56
N ARG A 87 20.55 -7.84 -9.41
CA ARG A 87 20.21 -6.74 -8.51
C ARG A 87 19.24 -7.22 -7.42
N GLY A 88 19.47 -8.43 -6.92
CA GLY A 88 18.66 -9.01 -5.85
C GLY A 88 17.17 -9.08 -6.18
N VAL A 89 16.35 -8.91 -5.16
CA VAL A 89 14.87 -8.93 -5.29
C VAL A 89 14.33 -7.87 -6.25
N TYR A 90 15.05 -6.79 -6.48
CA TYR A 90 14.64 -5.75 -7.45
C TYR A 90 14.40 -6.31 -8.86
N ASP A 91 15.13 -7.35 -9.27
CA ASP A 91 14.94 -7.97 -10.60
C ASP A 91 13.67 -8.84 -10.68
N ASN A 92 12.95 -9.01 -9.58
CA ASN A 92 11.60 -9.58 -9.56
C ASN A 92 10.52 -8.55 -9.93
N LEU A 93 10.86 -7.28 -10.14
CA LEU A 93 9.92 -6.27 -10.59
C LEU A 93 9.76 -6.29 -12.10
N ILE A 94 8.55 -6.59 -12.56
CA ILE A 94 8.14 -6.49 -13.97
C ILE A 94 7.62 -5.08 -14.25
N GLN A 95 8.08 -4.48 -15.35
CA GLN A 95 7.62 -3.19 -15.80
C GLN A 95 6.34 -3.34 -16.62
N LEU A 96 5.27 -2.71 -16.19
CA LEU A 96 4.04 -2.61 -16.94
C LEU A 96 4.17 -1.56 -18.04
N THR A 97 3.41 -1.69 -19.11
CA THR A 97 3.56 -0.85 -20.29
C THR A 97 2.43 0.14 -20.48
N ARG A 98 1.27 -0.14 -19.88
CA ARG A 98 0.05 0.58 -20.18
C ARG A 98 -0.93 0.45 -19.01
N MET A 99 -1.83 1.42 -18.87
CA MET A 99 -3.01 1.36 -18.04
C MET A 99 -4.23 1.59 -18.94
N ASP A 100 -5.28 0.82 -18.72
CA ASP A 100 -6.55 0.99 -19.38
C ASP A 100 -7.60 1.53 -18.40
N ALA A 101 -8.47 2.38 -18.89
CA ALA A 101 -9.59 2.90 -18.14
C ALA A 101 -10.89 2.56 -18.89
N PRO A 102 -11.38 1.31 -18.75
CA PRO A 102 -12.60 0.88 -19.41
C PRO A 102 -13.81 1.63 -18.86
N ARG A 103 -14.81 1.85 -19.72
CA ARG A 103 -16.05 2.51 -19.39
C ARG A 103 -17.26 1.66 -19.74
N LEU A 104 -18.32 1.77 -18.94
CA LEU A 104 -19.58 1.04 -19.19
C LEU A 104 -20.31 1.56 -20.43
N ASN A 105 -20.28 2.88 -20.66
CA ASN A 105 -21.02 3.54 -21.75
C ASN A 105 -20.11 4.58 -22.41
N GLY A 106 -19.08 4.12 -23.09
CA GLY A 106 -18.14 5.00 -23.79
C GLY A 106 -16.85 4.29 -24.17
N PRO A 107 -16.00 4.94 -24.93
CA PRO A 107 -14.70 4.36 -25.27
C PRO A 107 -13.81 4.23 -24.04
N SER A 108 -12.97 3.21 -24.05
CA SER A 108 -11.94 3.05 -23.03
C SER A 108 -10.81 4.06 -23.26
N PHE A 109 -10.26 4.59 -22.17
CA PHE A 109 -9.07 5.45 -22.24
C PHE A 109 -7.83 4.62 -21.98
N TYR A 110 -6.75 5.01 -22.63
CA TYR A 110 -5.46 4.36 -22.49
C TYR A 110 -4.44 5.36 -21.99
N MET A 111 -3.69 4.98 -20.96
CA MET A 111 -2.60 5.77 -20.44
C MET A 111 -1.29 4.97 -20.52
N PRO A 112 -0.22 5.52 -21.11
CA PRO A 112 1.07 4.85 -21.10
C PRO A 112 1.62 4.81 -19.69
N ALA A 113 2.14 3.66 -19.28
CA ALA A 113 2.89 3.54 -18.03
C ALA A 113 4.38 3.87 -18.22
N ARG A 114 4.81 4.23 -19.41
CA ARG A 114 6.19 4.58 -19.74
C ARG A 114 6.24 5.70 -20.77
N PHE A 115 7.39 6.37 -20.87
CA PHE A 115 7.64 7.36 -21.91
C PHE A 115 7.47 6.75 -23.31
N PRO A 116 6.74 7.40 -24.24
CA PRO A 116 6.58 6.93 -25.62
C PRO A 116 7.93 6.72 -26.29
N ARG A 117 8.14 5.55 -26.90
CA ARG A 117 9.40 5.21 -27.56
C ARG A 117 9.32 5.22 -29.08
N THR A 118 8.11 5.16 -29.61
CA THR A 118 7.86 5.13 -31.03
C THR A 118 6.91 6.27 -31.44
N LEU A 119 6.93 6.65 -32.69
CA LEU A 119 6.00 7.64 -33.24
C LEU A 119 4.52 7.20 -33.05
N PRO A 120 4.14 5.93 -33.31
CA PRO A 120 2.81 5.44 -33.00
C PRO A 120 2.44 5.56 -31.51
N ASP A 121 3.34 5.23 -30.55
CA ASP A 121 3.11 5.40 -29.11
C ASP A 121 2.85 6.88 -28.76
N LEU A 122 3.63 7.79 -29.35
CA LEU A 122 3.48 9.23 -29.13
C LEU A 122 2.15 9.74 -29.70
N ILE A 123 1.77 9.33 -30.91
CA ILE A 123 0.50 9.71 -31.54
C ILE A 123 -0.67 9.20 -30.69
N LEU A 124 -0.62 7.93 -30.22
CA LEU A 124 -1.64 7.34 -29.39
C LEU A 124 -1.76 8.12 -28.06
N THR A 125 -0.64 8.38 -27.39
CA THR A 125 -0.60 9.16 -26.14
C THR A 125 -1.19 10.56 -26.33
N LEU A 126 -0.81 11.25 -27.40
CA LEU A 126 -1.32 12.60 -27.67
C LEU A 126 -2.81 12.57 -28.00
N LYS A 127 -3.28 11.58 -28.75
CA LYS A 127 -4.69 11.41 -29.07
C LYS A 127 -5.50 11.16 -27.79
N ASP A 128 -5.12 10.17 -27.00
CA ASP A 128 -5.83 9.76 -25.79
C ASP A 128 -5.84 10.89 -24.74
N VAL A 129 -4.71 11.60 -24.57
CA VAL A 129 -4.60 12.68 -23.57
C VAL A 129 -5.27 13.98 -24.05
N PHE A 130 -5.18 14.35 -25.33
CA PHE A 130 -5.62 15.67 -25.79
C PHE A 130 -6.95 15.68 -26.54
N VAL A 131 -7.38 14.58 -27.15
CA VAL A 131 -8.64 14.54 -27.92
C VAL A 131 -9.79 13.94 -27.12
N ASP A 132 -9.52 12.86 -26.40
CA ASP A 132 -10.57 12.09 -25.72
C ASP A 132 -10.87 12.61 -24.30
N LEU A 133 -9.90 13.26 -23.65
CA LEU A 133 -10.05 13.75 -22.27
C LEU A 133 -11.06 14.90 -22.15
N TYR A 134 -11.16 15.77 -23.15
CA TYR A 134 -11.96 17.00 -23.05
C TYR A 134 -13.47 16.78 -23.21
N GLY A 135 -13.89 16.07 -24.26
CA GLY A 135 -15.29 15.99 -24.61
C GLY A 135 -16.08 14.92 -23.84
N GLU A 136 -15.48 13.75 -23.68
CA GLU A 136 -16.15 12.58 -23.12
C GLU A 136 -16.18 12.49 -21.60
N LEU A 137 -15.23 13.16 -20.93
CA LEU A 137 -15.21 13.27 -19.46
C LEU A 137 -16.00 14.49 -18.96
N GLY A 138 -16.60 15.28 -19.86
CA GLY A 138 -17.33 16.51 -19.48
C GLY A 138 -16.44 17.59 -18.89
N LEU A 139 -15.15 17.64 -19.32
CA LEU A 139 -14.19 18.64 -18.90
C LEU A 139 -14.18 19.83 -19.86
N THR A 140 -13.99 21.03 -19.35
CA THR A 140 -13.74 22.21 -20.17
C THR A 140 -12.24 22.50 -20.28
N LYS A 141 -11.85 23.24 -21.32
CA LYS A 141 -10.46 23.70 -21.49
C LYS A 141 -10.00 24.54 -20.30
N GLU A 142 -10.87 25.37 -19.78
CA GLU A 142 -10.62 26.25 -18.64
C GLU A 142 -10.33 25.42 -17.37
N GLU A 143 -11.07 24.33 -17.16
CA GLU A 143 -10.87 23.44 -16.03
C GLU A 143 -9.54 22.71 -16.08
N VAL A 144 -9.15 22.21 -17.25
CA VAL A 144 -7.86 21.54 -17.43
C VAL A 144 -6.70 22.52 -17.28
N THR A 145 -6.85 23.74 -17.83
CA THR A 145 -5.84 24.81 -17.65
C THR A 145 -5.69 25.16 -16.17
N TYR A 146 -6.78 25.37 -15.47
CA TYR A 146 -6.77 25.65 -14.03
C TYR A 146 -6.13 24.52 -13.22
N PHE A 147 -6.45 23.26 -13.55
CA PHE A 147 -5.81 22.10 -12.89
C PHE A 147 -4.30 22.14 -13.09
N GLY A 148 -3.84 22.40 -14.32
CA GLY A 148 -2.41 22.58 -14.63
C GLY A 148 -1.75 23.71 -13.82
N GLU A 149 -2.41 24.85 -13.68
CA GLU A 149 -1.94 25.97 -12.86
C GLU A 149 -1.81 25.59 -11.38
N ARG A 150 -2.77 24.80 -10.86
CA ARG A 150 -2.69 24.28 -9.49
C ARG A 150 -1.53 23.32 -9.30
N LEU A 151 -1.31 22.40 -10.23
CA LEU A 151 -0.14 21.51 -10.19
C LEU A 151 1.16 22.31 -10.27
N TRP A 152 1.23 23.32 -11.15
CA TRP A 152 2.39 24.21 -11.24
C TRP A 152 2.66 24.94 -9.91
N ARG A 153 1.60 25.37 -9.22
CA ARG A 153 1.72 25.98 -7.89
C ARG A 153 2.32 25.00 -6.87
N VAL A 154 1.97 23.71 -6.89
CA VAL A 154 2.61 22.69 -6.04
C VAL A 154 4.09 22.56 -6.38
N VAL A 155 4.43 22.42 -7.67
CA VAL A 155 5.84 22.26 -8.15
C VAL A 155 6.70 23.44 -7.70
N THR A 156 6.20 24.66 -7.80
CA THR A 156 6.95 25.89 -7.49
C THR A 156 6.82 26.36 -6.04
N SER A 157 6.13 25.59 -5.18
CA SER A 157 5.98 25.94 -3.77
C SER A 157 7.28 25.76 -2.99
N CYS A 158 7.66 26.78 -2.22
CA CYS A 158 8.74 26.69 -1.23
C CYS A 158 8.33 25.77 -0.06
N GLU A 159 9.31 25.42 0.76
CA GLU A 159 9.09 24.52 1.91
C GLU A 159 8.08 25.11 2.91
N ASP A 160 8.17 26.39 3.22
CA ASP A 160 7.22 27.06 4.13
C ASP A 160 5.77 26.94 3.65
N ARG A 161 5.51 27.18 2.36
CA ARG A 161 4.16 27.02 1.79
C ARG A 161 3.70 25.56 1.84
N ARG A 162 4.58 24.62 1.59
CA ARG A 162 4.26 23.20 1.68
C ARG A 162 3.91 22.78 3.10
N ALA A 163 4.68 23.27 4.10
CA ALA A 163 4.49 22.92 5.50
C ALA A 163 3.30 23.63 6.16
N ASP A 164 2.87 24.78 5.64
CA ASP A 164 1.74 25.55 6.20
C ASP A 164 0.49 25.46 5.31
N GLU A 165 0.47 26.14 4.16
CA GLU A 165 -0.73 26.26 3.32
C GLU A 165 -1.16 24.90 2.76
N LEU A 166 -0.24 24.17 2.11
CA LEU A 166 -0.59 22.92 1.41
C LEU A 166 -0.88 21.78 2.38
N GLU A 167 -0.32 21.78 3.56
CA GLU A 167 -0.57 20.74 4.57
C GLU A 167 -1.93 20.90 5.26
N ARG A 168 -2.44 22.14 5.35
CA ARG A 168 -3.73 22.45 6.01
C ARG A 168 -4.93 22.43 5.07
N LEU A 169 -4.72 22.60 3.75
CA LEU A 169 -5.79 22.54 2.77
C LEU A 169 -6.05 21.09 2.32
N SER A 170 -7.32 20.72 2.19
CA SER A 170 -7.67 19.50 1.50
C SER A 170 -7.31 19.60 0.00
N TRP A 171 -7.05 18.46 -0.64
CA TRP A 171 -6.85 18.41 -2.09
C TRP A 171 -8.07 18.97 -2.84
N TRP A 172 -9.26 18.67 -2.34
CA TRP A 172 -10.53 19.17 -2.86
C TRP A 172 -10.61 20.70 -2.86
N ASP A 173 -10.29 21.32 -1.74
CA ASP A 173 -10.37 22.79 -1.59
C ASP A 173 -9.23 23.47 -2.35
N PHE A 174 -8.03 22.90 -2.31
CA PHE A 174 -6.90 23.41 -3.07
C PHE A 174 -7.20 23.45 -4.58
N LEU A 175 -7.88 22.45 -5.11
CA LEU A 175 -8.29 22.37 -6.52
C LEU A 175 -9.59 23.14 -6.81
N GLY A 176 -10.22 23.77 -5.84
CA GLY A 176 -11.47 24.52 -6.00
C GLY A 176 -12.62 23.68 -6.55
N ALA A 177 -12.66 22.39 -6.19
CA ALA A 177 -13.55 21.40 -6.81
C ALA A 177 -15.03 21.71 -6.60
N GLY A 178 -15.40 22.29 -5.46
CA GLY A 178 -16.80 22.57 -5.11
C GLY A 178 -17.54 23.51 -6.07
N SER A 179 -16.83 24.31 -6.85
CA SER A 179 -17.40 25.28 -7.81
C SER A 179 -17.24 24.84 -9.29
N ARG A 180 -16.87 23.57 -9.54
CA ARG A 180 -16.54 23.10 -10.88
C ARG A 180 -17.44 21.96 -11.32
N SER A 181 -17.32 21.58 -12.60
CA SER A 181 -18.16 20.53 -13.20
C SER A 181 -18.04 19.19 -12.48
N GLU A 182 -19.05 18.35 -12.64
CA GLU A 182 -19.03 16.98 -12.12
C GLU A 182 -17.86 16.17 -12.72
N GLY A 183 -17.56 16.38 -14.01
CA GLY A 183 -16.42 15.77 -14.69
C GLY A 183 -15.09 16.13 -14.01
N TYR A 184 -14.88 17.42 -13.72
CA TYR A 184 -13.68 17.88 -13.01
C TYR A 184 -13.55 17.25 -11.62
N GLN A 185 -14.63 17.28 -10.85
CA GLN A 185 -14.66 16.69 -9.50
C GLN A 185 -14.37 15.19 -9.52
N LYS A 186 -15.03 14.46 -10.44
CA LYS A 186 -14.94 13.01 -10.51
C LYS A 186 -13.60 12.54 -11.06
N PHE A 187 -13.10 13.12 -12.14
CA PHE A 187 -11.95 12.56 -12.86
C PHE A 187 -10.61 13.20 -12.47
N LEU A 188 -10.54 14.52 -12.35
CA LEU A 188 -9.28 15.19 -12.04
C LEU A 188 -9.01 15.27 -10.53
N VAL A 189 -10.05 15.44 -9.72
CA VAL A 189 -9.87 15.59 -8.28
C VAL A 189 -9.96 14.25 -7.55
N GLN A 190 -11.12 13.60 -7.56
CA GLN A 190 -11.33 12.35 -6.84
C GLN A 190 -10.71 11.13 -7.55
N GLY A 191 -10.71 11.12 -8.88
CA GLY A 191 -10.22 9.99 -9.65
C GLY A 191 -8.73 9.72 -9.35
N LEU A 192 -7.89 10.74 -9.43
CA LEU A 192 -6.47 10.60 -9.13
C LEU A 192 -6.22 10.14 -7.69
N SER A 193 -6.94 10.69 -6.70
CA SER A 193 -6.79 10.30 -5.31
C SER A 193 -7.30 8.87 -5.03
N LYS A 194 -8.49 8.53 -5.50
CA LYS A 194 -9.14 7.24 -5.19
C LYS A 194 -8.52 6.07 -5.93
N PHE A 195 -8.31 6.17 -7.24
CA PHE A 195 -7.80 5.04 -8.03
C PHE A 195 -6.31 4.76 -7.79
N LEU A 196 -5.51 5.80 -7.54
CA LEU A 196 -4.07 5.64 -7.38
C LEU A 196 -3.66 5.28 -5.95
N VAL A 197 -4.28 5.91 -4.94
CA VAL A 197 -3.83 5.78 -3.55
C VAL A 197 -4.96 5.49 -2.55
N ALA A 198 -6.18 5.25 -3.04
CA ALA A 198 -7.37 4.99 -2.21
C ALA A 198 -7.66 6.10 -1.17
N ALA A 199 -7.29 7.33 -1.48
CA ALA A 199 -7.50 8.48 -0.62
C ALA A 199 -8.79 9.23 -0.95
N ASP A 200 -9.34 9.95 0.02
CA ASP A 200 -10.46 10.86 -0.19
C ASP A 200 -9.92 12.29 -0.33
N ALA A 201 -10.10 12.89 -1.50
CA ALA A 201 -9.65 14.23 -1.82
C ALA A 201 -10.16 15.32 -0.84
N ARG A 202 -11.30 15.08 -0.16
CA ARG A 202 -11.85 15.99 0.84
C ARG A 202 -11.15 15.95 2.19
N VAL A 203 -10.40 14.86 2.45
CA VAL A 203 -9.71 14.63 3.72
C VAL A 203 -8.19 14.70 3.56
N THR A 204 -7.66 14.17 2.46
CA THR A 204 -6.22 14.19 2.19
C THR A 204 -5.74 15.61 1.90
N ASN A 205 -4.60 16.01 2.45
CA ASN A 205 -4.06 17.33 2.24
C ASN A 205 -3.42 17.55 0.86
N ALA A 206 -3.35 18.79 0.42
CA ALA A 206 -2.86 19.18 -0.89
C ALA A 206 -1.36 18.92 -1.09
N LYS A 207 -0.57 18.88 -0.01
CA LYS A 207 0.86 18.55 -0.07
C LYS A 207 1.07 17.10 -0.50
N VAL A 208 0.45 16.16 0.20
CA VAL A 208 0.63 14.72 -0.05
C VAL A 208 0.10 14.33 -1.42
N GLU A 209 -1.15 14.71 -1.74
CA GLU A 209 -1.74 14.41 -3.05
C GLU A 209 -1.01 15.10 -4.20
N GLY A 210 -0.68 16.37 -4.03
CA GLY A 210 0.07 17.11 -5.03
C GLY A 210 1.45 16.51 -5.29
N ASP A 211 2.17 16.10 -4.25
CA ASP A 211 3.47 15.45 -4.39
C ASP A 211 3.34 14.09 -5.12
N ILE A 212 2.31 13.29 -4.83
CA ILE A 212 2.07 12.02 -5.52
C ILE A 212 1.79 12.26 -7.01
N VAL A 213 0.85 13.16 -7.33
CA VAL A 213 0.49 13.46 -8.73
C VAL A 213 1.69 13.96 -9.52
N ILE A 214 2.49 14.87 -8.94
CA ILE A 214 3.68 15.41 -9.59
C ILE A 214 4.75 14.32 -9.79
N GLN A 215 4.98 13.47 -8.81
CA GLN A 215 5.91 12.34 -8.93
C GLN A 215 5.50 11.37 -10.05
N LEU A 216 4.21 11.12 -10.20
CA LEU A 216 3.68 10.30 -11.29
C LEU A 216 3.92 10.98 -12.65
N LEU A 217 3.61 12.26 -12.80
CA LEU A 217 3.83 13.02 -14.04
C LEU A 217 5.31 13.10 -14.40
N LEU A 218 6.19 13.39 -13.45
CA LEU A 218 7.63 13.41 -13.67
C LEU A 218 8.16 12.02 -14.03
N GLY A 219 7.62 10.97 -13.42
CA GLY A 219 7.95 9.59 -13.74
C GLY A 219 7.61 9.20 -15.17
N LEU A 220 6.49 9.73 -15.72
CA LEU A 220 6.13 9.54 -17.14
C LEU A 220 7.10 10.23 -18.10
N ALA A 221 7.63 11.39 -17.71
CA ALA A 221 8.54 12.16 -18.55
C ALA A 221 9.96 11.58 -18.63
N GLU A 222 10.32 10.62 -17.77
CA GLU A 222 11.66 10.06 -17.70
C GLU A 222 11.81 8.80 -18.56
N PRO A 223 12.71 8.80 -19.61
CA PRO A 223 12.89 7.66 -20.49
C PRO A 223 13.46 6.43 -19.77
N GLY A 224 13.12 5.24 -20.25
CA GLY A 224 13.82 3.99 -19.93
C GLY A 224 13.27 3.14 -18.79
N VAL A 225 12.46 3.68 -17.88
CA VAL A 225 11.84 2.93 -16.81
C VAL A 225 10.34 3.16 -16.81
N SER A 226 9.55 2.10 -16.62
CA SER A 226 8.11 2.24 -16.46
C SER A 226 7.78 2.98 -15.16
N LEU A 227 6.76 3.82 -15.21
CA LEU A 227 6.13 4.43 -14.04
C LEU A 227 5.62 3.36 -13.08
N ASP A 228 5.17 2.24 -13.61
CA ASP A 228 4.45 1.19 -12.92
C ASP A 228 5.18 -0.15 -13.01
N ARG A 229 5.39 -0.78 -11.89
CA ARG A 229 6.06 -2.08 -11.76
C ARG A 229 5.30 -2.94 -10.77
N VAL A 230 5.27 -4.25 -11.01
CA VAL A 230 4.64 -5.27 -10.16
C VAL A 230 5.61 -6.43 -9.93
N LEU A 231 5.33 -7.30 -8.96
CA LEU A 231 6.13 -8.50 -8.70
C LEU A 231 5.85 -9.60 -9.74
N ASN A 232 6.84 -10.45 -9.99
CA ASN A 232 6.81 -11.56 -10.95
C ASN A 232 6.32 -12.90 -10.37
N ALA A 233 5.86 -12.90 -9.13
CA ALA A 233 5.28 -14.02 -8.41
C ALA A 233 4.48 -13.48 -7.19
N PRO A 234 3.77 -14.33 -6.42
CA PRO A 234 3.15 -13.92 -5.16
C PRO A 234 4.14 -13.15 -4.27
N THR A 235 3.64 -12.14 -3.57
CA THR A 235 4.48 -11.21 -2.79
C THR A 235 5.38 -11.93 -1.78
N GLN A 236 4.87 -13.02 -1.18
CA GLN A 236 5.66 -13.81 -0.24
C GLN A 236 6.89 -14.38 -0.96
N ASP A 237 6.67 -15.04 -2.09
CA ASP A 237 7.73 -15.77 -2.83
C ASP A 237 8.73 -14.80 -3.50
N ALA A 238 8.20 -13.72 -4.08
CA ALA A 238 9.01 -12.79 -4.86
C ALA A 238 9.80 -11.78 -4.01
N TRP A 239 9.35 -11.52 -2.77
CA TRP A 239 9.92 -10.43 -1.97
C TRP A 239 10.13 -10.78 -0.50
N ILE A 240 9.06 -11.20 0.23
CA ILE A 240 9.12 -11.27 1.70
C ILE A 240 9.99 -12.42 2.20
N ASP A 241 9.84 -13.63 1.66
CA ASP A 241 10.64 -14.80 2.09
C ASP A 241 12.11 -14.67 1.74
N PRO A 242 12.51 -14.22 0.53
CA PRO A 242 13.91 -13.88 0.26
C PRO A 242 14.47 -12.85 1.22
N TRP A 243 13.68 -11.83 1.56
CA TRP A 243 14.10 -10.79 2.49
C TRP A 243 14.34 -11.33 3.90
N CYS A 244 13.37 -12.07 4.44
CA CYS A 244 13.52 -12.70 5.75
C CYS A 244 14.68 -13.69 5.79
N GLY A 245 14.86 -14.43 4.69
CA GLY A 245 16.03 -15.32 4.53
C GLY A 245 17.35 -14.58 4.60
N TYR A 246 17.47 -13.42 3.95
CA TYR A 246 18.64 -12.55 4.01
C TYR A 246 18.87 -12.01 5.44
N LEU A 247 17.81 -11.48 6.06
CA LEU A 247 17.87 -10.96 7.42
C LEU A 247 18.38 -11.99 8.43
N VAL A 248 17.90 -13.22 8.33
CA VAL A 248 18.27 -14.30 9.26
C VAL A 248 19.68 -14.81 8.98
N ARG A 249 19.98 -15.18 7.71
CA ARG A 249 21.21 -15.89 7.39
C ARG A 249 22.44 -15.01 7.32
N GLU A 250 22.28 -13.78 6.79
CA GLU A 250 23.41 -12.89 6.54
C GLU A 250 23.57 -11.81 7.63
N LEU A 251 22.43 -11.36 8.21
CA LEU A 251 22.44 -10.27 9.19
C LEU A 251 22.16 -10.74 10.63
N GLY A 252 21.91 -12.04 10.85
CA GLY A 252 21.72 -12.60 12.19
C GLY A 252 20.43 -12.11 12.89
N VAL A 253 19.46 -11.57 12.16
CA VAL A 253 18.20 -11.09 12.73
C VAL A 253 17.38 -12.24 13.29
N SER A 254 16.91 -12.11 14.53
CA SER A 254 16.03 -13.08 15.18
C SER A 254 14.57 -12.73 15.02
N PHE A 255 13.72 -13.74 14.74
CA PHE A 255 12.27 -13.57 14.63
C PHE A 255 11.54 -14.34 15.73
N ASN A 256 10.61 -13.66 16.40
CA ASN A 256 9.68 -14.25 17.35
C ASN A 256 8.25 -14.08 16.81
N TYR A 257 7.72 -15.14 16.20
CA TYR A 257 6.37 -15.18 15.67
C TYR A 257 5.33 -15.49 16.76
N GLY A 258 4.06 -15.18 16.49
CA GLY A 258 2.97 -15.34 17.45
C GLY A 258 3.07 -14.41 18.67
N ALA A 259 3.88 -13.35 18.61
CA ALA A 259 4.15 -12.47 19.74
C ALA A 259 3.62 -11.05 19.48
N SER A 260 2.58 -10.65 20.20
CA SER A 260 1.92 -9.35 20.05
C SER A 260 2.36 -8.37 21.14
N LEU A 261 2.80 -7.17 20.74
CA LEU A 261 3.08 -6.10 21.72
C LEU A 261 1.81 -5.73 22.48
N ARG A 262 1.88 -5.81 23.80
CA ARG A 262 0.79 -5.49 24.72
C ARG A 262 0.99 -4.14 25.40
N ARG A 263 2.24 -3.86 25.85
CA ARG A 263 2.57 -2.66 26.63
C ARG A 263 4.04 -2.27 26.42
N LEU A 264 4.31 -0.97 26.44
CA LEU A 264 5.64 -0.40 26.60
C LEU A 264 5.79 0.10 28.04
N HIS A 265 6.96 -0.12 28.62
CA HIS A 265 7.29 0.32 29.98
C HIS A 265 8.27 1.48 29.91
N CYS A 266 8.02 2.50 30.74
CA CYS A 266 8.93 3.62 30.94
C CYS A 266 9.55 3.54 32.34
N ASP A 267 10.77 3.97 32.46
CA ASP A 267 11.40 4.22 33.76
C ASP A 267 11.02 5.62 34.29
N ASP A 268 11.50 5.95 35.49
CA ASP A 268 11.21 7.24 36.15
C ASP A 268 11.77 8.45 35.39
N SER A 269 12.70 8.24 34.45
CA SER A 269 13.27 9.28 33.58
C SER A 269 12.47 9.47 32.28
N GLY A 270 11.43 8.65 32.05
CA GLY A 270 10.61 8.67 30.84
C GLY A 270 11.20 7.88 29.67
N LYS A 271 12.29 7.14 29.83
CA LYS A 271 12.84 6.28 28.79
C LYS A 271 12.14 4.93 28.77
N ILE A 272 12.02 4.35 27.58
CA ILE A 272 11.52 2.98 27.44
C ILE A 272 12.52 2.02 28.11
N SER A 273 12.06 1.33 29.15
CA SER A 273 12.87 0.36 29.93
C SER A 273 12.57 -1.10 29.53
N GLY A 274 11.49 -1.34 28.80
CA GLY A 274 11.08 -2.66 28.35
C GLY A 274 9.73 -2.67 27.68
N ALA A 275 9.30 -3.87 27.30
CA ALA A 275 7.99 -4.10 26.72
C ALA A 275 7.40 -5.42 27.22
N THR A 276 6.08 -5.52 27.27
CA THR A 276 5.37 -6.78 27.43
C THR A 276 4.82 -7.24 26.10
N VAL A 277 5.16 -8.45 25.67
CA VAL A 277 4.54 -9.15 24.54
C VAL A 277 3.69 -10.31 25.04
N VAL A 278 2.63 -10.64 24.31
CA VAL A 278 1.70 -11.72 24.63
C VAL A 278 1.71 -12.74 23.50
N LYS A 279 1.87 -14.02 23.84
CA LYS A 279 1.74 -15.16 22.93
C LYS A 279 0.27 -15.57 22.74
N PRO A 280 -0.08 -16.36 21.71
CA PRO A 280 -1.45 -16.86 21.50
C PRO A 280 -1.97 -17.68 22.71
N THR A 281 -1.09 -18.30 23.47
CA THR A 281 -1.40 -19.02 24.71
C THR A 281 -1.87 -18.13 25.88
N GLY A 282 -1.72 -16.80 25.74
CA GLY A 282 -1.92 -15.83 26.82
C GLY A 282 -0.68 -15.64 27.72
N GLU A 283 0.43 -16.31 27.43
CA GLU A 283 1.70 -16.12 28.13
C GLU A 283 2.24 -14.71 27.88
N GLU A 284 2.55 -13.98 28.95
CA GLU A 284 3.19 -12.66 28.90
C GLU A 284 4.70 -12.80 29.10
N LEU A 285 5.45 -12.19 28.18
CA LEU A 285 6.91 -12.13 28.26
C LEU A 285 7.35 -10.67 28.41
N HIS A 286 8.23 -10.42 29.37
CA HIS A 286 8.90 -9.13 29.51
C HIS A 286 10.16 -9.11 28.64
N ILE A 287 10.24 -8.13 27.73
CA ILE A 287 11.30 -7.99 26.74
C ILE A 287 12.11 -6.74 27.06
N THR A 288 13.44 -6.86 27.05
CA THR A 288 14.38 -5.77 27.28
C THR A 288 15.38 -5.68 26.14
N GLY A 289 15.86 -4.48 25.86
CA GLY A 289 16.89 -4.18 24.87
C GLY A 289 17.39 -2.75 25.03
N ASP A 290 18.42 -2.37 24.28
CA ASP A 290 18.97 -1.01 24.34
C ASP A 290 18.07 -0.01 23.62
N TYR A 291 17.41 -0.44 22.52
CA TYR A 291 16.50 0.37 21.72
C TYR A 291 15.23 -0.40 21.37
N TYR A 292 14.13 0.35 21.22
CA TYR A 292 12.82 -0.18 20.87
C TYR A 292 12.26 0.56 19.67
N LEU A 293 11.77 -0.18 18.68
CA LEU A 293 11.15 0.35 17.47
C LEU A 293 9.77 -0.26 17.28
N ALA A 294 8.72 0.56 17.29
CA ALA A 294 7.36 0.13 17.04
C ALA A 294 7.00 0.33 15.56
N ALA A 295 7.18 -0.71 14.75
CA ALA A 295 6.83 -0.73 13.32
C ALA A 295 5.40 -1.25 13.13
N LEU A 296 4.45 -0.61 13.81
CA LEU A 296 3.05 -1.00 13.91
C LEU A 296 2.15 -0.04 13.12
N PRO A 297 0.96 -0.49 12.66
CA PRO A 297 -0.04 0.41 12.13
C PRO A 297 -0.42 1.50 13.14
N VAL A 298 -0.71 2.72 12.65
CA VAL A 298 -0.99 3.86 13.53
C VAL A 298 -2.17 3.61 14.46
N GLU A 299 -3.22 2.91 14.01
CA GLU A 299 -4.38 2.53 14.82
C GLU A 299 -4.04 1.53 15.94
N VAL A 300 -2.97 0.75 15.76
CA VAL A 300 -2.46 -0.16 16.80
C VAL A 300 -1.63 0.63 17.80
N MET A 301 -0.74 1.51 17.31
CA MET A 301 0.04 2.41 18.18
C MET A 301 -0.86 3.32 19.00
N ALA A 302 -1.88 3.93 18.39
CA ALA A 302 -2.85 4.77 19.08
C ALA A 302 -3.50 4.05 20.28
N ARG A 303 -3.85 2.77 20.12
CA ARG A 303 -4.40 1.95 21.23
C ARG A 303 -3.38 1.69 22.31
N LEU A 304 -2.12 1.43 21.95
CA LEU A 304 -1.04 1.18 22.92
C LEU A 304 -0.66 2.44 23.71
N LEU A 305 -0.83 3.62 23.11
CA LEU A 305 -0.55 4.91 23.74
C LEU A 305 -1.70 5.41 24.62
N ARG A 306 -2.93 4.92 24.41
CA ARG A 306 -4.07 5.29 25.27
C ARG A 306 -3.82 4.82 26.70
N PRO A 307 -4.16 5.66 27.71
CA PRO A 307 -3.91 5.31 29.11
C PRO A 307 -4.72 4.08 29.52
N ASP A 308 -4.02 3.01 29.89
CA ASP A 308 -4.61 1.91 30.63
C ASP A 308 -4.72 2.32 32.11
N LEU A 309 -5.93 2.28 32.65
CA LEU A 309 -6.16 2.41 34.08
C LEU A 309 -5.63 1.13 34.77
N VAL A 310 -4.40 1.13 35.21
CA VAL A 310 -3.84 0.03 36.01
C VAL A 310 -4.16 0.31 37.47
N ARG A 311 -5.08 -0.47 38.05
CA ARG A 311 -5.20 -0.55 39.51
C ARG A 311 -4.02 -1.34 40.05
N THR A 312 -3.14 -0.67 40.79
CA THR A 312 -2.09 -1.36 41.55
C THR A 312 -2.71 -2.19 42.67
N ARG A 313 -1.94 -3.16 43.18
CA ARG A 313 -2.33 -4.02 44.32
C ARG A 313 -2.73 -3.23 45.58
N THR A 314 -2.32 -1.96 45.64
CA THR A 314 -2.63 -1.02 46.76
C THR A 314 -3.83 -0.11 46.45
N GLY A 315 -4.53 -0.33 45.31
CA GLY A 315 -5.67 0.50 44.90
C GLY A 315 -5.32 1.87 44.32
N LYS A 316 -4.04 2.19 44.20
CA LYS A 316 -3.57 3.42 43.56
C LYS A 316 -3.68 3.27 42.06
N ILE A 317 -4.26 4.26 41.37
CA ILE A 317 -4.29 4.33 39.92
C ILE A 317 -2.95 4.88 39.46
N GLU A 318 -2.10 4.06 38.91
CA GLU A 318 -0.86 4.49 38.24
C GLU A 318 -1.07 4.54 36.75
N TYR A 319 -0.95 5.74 36.19
CA TYR A 319 -0.88 5.94 34.74
C TYR A 319 0.58 5.70 34.30
N LEU A 320 0.93 4.46 34.05
CA LEU A 320 2.18 4.12 33.39
C LEU A 320 1.99 4.27 31.87
N ASN A 321 2.13 5.49 31.36
CA ASN A 321 1.85 5.76 29.95
C ASN A 321 3.02 6.48 29.29
N VAL A 322 3.41 5.97 28.11
CA VAL A 322 4.39 6.60 27.22
C VAL A 322 4.01 8.06 26.91
N LEU A 323 2.71 8.39 26.78
CA LEU A 323 2.23 9.77 26.60
C LEU A 323 2.57 10.72 27.77
N ASN A 324 2.70 10.21 28.99
CA ASN A 324 3.14 11.03 30.11
C ASN A 324 4.63 11.37 30.02
N ALA A 325 5.42 10.47 29.45
CA ALA A 325 6.84 10.65 29.21
C ALA A 325 7.10 11.53 27.99
N ASP A 326 6.30 11.37 26.94
CA ASP A 326 6.39 12.17 25.72
C ASP A 326 4.98 12.58 25.22
N PRO A 327 4.47 13.75 25.64
CA PRO A 327 3.17 14.26 25.22
C PRO A 327 3.06 14.52 23.71
N SER A 328 4.17 14.68 22.97
CA SER A 328 4.15 14.88 21.52
C SER A 328 3.53 13.72 20.75
N LEU A 329 3.54 12.52 21.34
CA LEU A 329 2.90 11.32 20.78
C LEU A 329 1.35 11.37 20.81
N ALA A 330 0.74 12.40 21.38
CA ALA A 330 -0.72 12.58 21.35
C ALA A 330 -1.25 12.65 19.92
N GLY A 331 -0.50 13.26 19.00
CA GLY A 331 -0.85 13.28 17.57
C GLY A 331 -1.00 11.88 16.93
N VAL A 332 -0.28 10.87 17.41
CA VAL A 332 -0.45 9.48 16.96
C VAL A 332 -1.82 8.93 17.38
N VAL A 333 -2.30 9.31 18.56
CA VAL A 333 -3.63 8.90 19.06
C VAL A 333 -4.74 9.50 18.19
N GLU A 334 -4.60 10.78 17.82
CA GLU A 334 -5.53 11.46 16.92
C GLU A 334 -5.53 10.84 15.52
N LEU A 335 -4.35 10.57 14.95
CA LEU A 335 -4.21 9.90 13.66
C LEU A 335 -4.83 8.50 13.63
N GLY A 336 -4.90 7.82 14.77
CA GLY A 336 -5.54 6.51 14.88
C GLY A 336 -7.03 6.50 14.54
N GLU A 337 -7.72 7.64 14.62
CA GLU A 337 -9.12 7.79 14.23
C GLU A 337 -9.29 8.15 12.74
N ALA A 338 -8.23 8.63 12.08
CA ALA A 338 -8.24 9.05 10.68
C ALA A 338 -7.84 7.92 9.70
N VAL A 339 -7.86 6.68 10.13
CA VAL A 339 -7.44 5.54 9.31
C VAL A 339 -8.56 5.09 8.38
N GLY A 340 -8.26 5.09 7.07
CA GLY A 340 -9.04 4.39 6.07
C GLY A 340 -8.55 2.94 5.87
N TRP A 341 -9.36 2.14 5.22
CA TRP A 341 -8.98 0.78 4.84
C TRP A 341 -9.51 0.44 3.44
N MET A 342 -8.80 -0.43 2.77
CA MET A 342 -9.18 -1.00 1.49
C MET A 342 -8.88 -2.49 1.50
N ASN A 343 -9.56 -3.25 0.68
CA ASN A 343 -9.32 -4.68 0.54
C ASN A 343 -9.43 -5.11 -0.92
N GLY A 344 -8.68 -6.15 -1.26
CA GLY A 344 -8.74 -6.79 -2.56
C GLY A 344 -9.62 -8.04 -2.55
N LEU A 345 -10.07 -8.37 -3.75
CA LEU A 345 -10.74 -9.62 -4.08
C LEU A 345 -9.93 -10.33 -5.15
N GLN A 346 -10.01 -11.65 -5.16
CA GLN A 346 -9.39 -12.44 -6.22
C GLN A 346 -10.42 -13.35 -6.84
N PHE A 347 -10.44 -13.35 -8.17
CA PHE A 347 -11.23 -14.26 -8.98
C PHE A 347 -10.29 -15.25 -9.66
N TYR A 348 -10.44 -16.52 -9.36
CA TYR A 348 -9.70 -17.61 -9.99
C TYR A 348 -10.45 -18.05 -11.23
N LEU A 349 -9.87 -17.79 -12.39
CA LEU A 349 -10.52 -17.93 -13.69
C LEU A 349 -10.02 -19.18 -14.41
N ARG A 350 -10.94 -19.89 -15.10
CA ARG A 350 -10.61 -21.09 -15.89
C ARG A 350 -10.14 -20.76 -17.32
N LYS A 351 -10.06 -19.48 -17.65
CA LYS A 351 -9.53 -18.98 -18.94
C LYS A 351 -8.80 -17.66 -18.70
N ASP A 352 -7.85 -17.36 -19.55
CA ASP A 352 -7.28 -16.03 -19.68
C ASP A 352 -8.34 -15.06 -20.21
N ILE A 353 -8.46 -13.90 -19.59
CA ILE A 353 -9.43 -12.87 -19.98
C ILE A 353 -8.85 -11.83 -20.93
N GLY A 354 -7.55 -11.87 -21.22
CA GLY A 354 -6.91 -11.04 -22.23
C GLY A 354 -7.00 -9.52 -21.98
N ILE A 355 -7.00 -9.09 -20.70
CA ILE A 355 -6.95 -7.67 -20.36
C ILE A 355 -5.57 -7.08 -20.61
N VAL A 356 -5.42 -5.77 -20.47
CA VAL A 356 -4.15 -5.06 -20.71
C VAL A 356 -3.00 -5.65 -19.88
N PHE A 357 -1.78 -5.60 -20.42
CA PHE A 357 -0.58 -5.86 -19.63
C PHE A 357 -0.26 -4.66 -18.75
N GLY A 358 -1.07 -4.49 -17.71
CA GLY A 358 -1.05 -3.34 -16.83
C GLY A 358 -2.25 -3.29 -15.91
N HIS A 359 -2.58 -2.09 -15.45
CA HIS A 359 -3.74 -1.84 -14.59
C HIS A 359 -4.98 -1.47 -15.38
N GLU A 360 -6.11 -1.98 -14.94
CA GLU A 360 -7.45 -1.52 -15.34
C GLU A 360 -7.99 -0.56 -14.28
N LEU A 361 -8.48 0.60 -14.69
CA LEU A 361 -9.08 1.63 -13.84
C LEU A 361 -10.56 1.80 -14.22
N TYR A 362 -11.48 1.26 -13.46
CA TYR A 362 -12.91 1.25 -13.80
C TYR A 362 -13.57 2.59 -13.45
N LEU A 363 -13.43 3.59 -14.32
CA LEU A 363 -13.83 4.99 -14.06
C LEU A 363 -15.32 5.18 -13.73
N ASP A 364 -16.17 4.28 -14.18
CA ASP A 364 -17.63 4.32 -13.91
C ASP A 364 -18.03 3.55 -12.64
N SER A 365 -17.07 2.89 -11.98
CA SER A 365 -17.33 2.22 -10.71
C SER A 365 -17.47 3.23 -9.56
N LYS A 366 -18.56 3.10 -8.82
CA LYS A 366 -18.77 3.88 -7.59
C LYS A 366 -17.85 3.46 -6.45
N TRP A 367 -17.33 2.23 -6.52
CA TRP A 367 -16.40 1.69 -5.53
C TRP A 367 -14.91 1.93 -5.89
N ALA A 368 -14.66 2.71 -6.96
CA ALA A 368 -13.33 3.01 -7.48
C ALA A 368 -12.49 1.72 -7.65
N LEU A 369 -13.01 0.81 -8.48
CA LEU A 369 -12.39 -0.48 -8.73
C LEU A 369 -11.14 -0.31 -9.58
N THR A 370 -10.11 -1.08 -9.25
CA THR A 370 -8.92 -1.30 -10.09
C THR A 370 -8.61 -2.77 -10.16
N SER A 371 -8.00 -3.24 -11.23
CA SER A 371 -7.60 -4.65 -11.33
C SER A 371 -6.33 -4.89 -12.13
N ILE A 372 -5.80 -6.10 -12.01
CA ILE A 372 -4.68 -6.62 -12.78
C ILE A 372 -4.86 -8.14 -12.97
N SER A 373 -4.45 -8.67 -14.13
CA SER A 373 -4.25 -10.10 -14.32
C SER A 373 -2.90 -10.50 -13.74
N GLN A 374 -2.91 -11.31 -12.69
CA GLN A 374 -1.68 -11.80 -12.06
C GLN A 374 -0.92 -12.79 -12.93
N GLN A 375 -1.62 -13.64 -13.70
CA GLN A 375 -0.97 -14.62 -14.57
C GLN A 375 -0.04 -13.95 -15.58
N GLN A 376 -0.44 -12.81 -16.13
CA GLN A 376 0.41 -12.07 -17.07
C GLN A 376 1.72 -11.60 -16.42
N THR A 377 1.71 -11.32 -15.12
CA THR A 377 2.84 -10.77 -14.38
C THR A 377 3.58 -11.81 -13.55
N TRP A 378 3.06 -13.04 -13.40
CA TRP A 378 3.66 -14.13 -12.62
C TRP A 378 4.24 -15.25 -13.48
N PRO A 379 5.24 -15.00 -14.33
CA PRO A 379 5.79 -16.01 -15.25
C PRO A 379 6.46 -17.17 -14.53
N ARG A 380 6.79 -17.02 -13.25
CA ARG A 380 7.39 -18.09 -12.43
C ARG A 380 6.36 -18.91 -11.67
N THR A 381 5.06 -18.59 -11.76
CA THR A 381 3.97 -19.28 -11.05
C THR A 381 3.13 -20.07 -12.05
N ASP A 382 3.33 -21.39 -12.09
CA ASP A 382 2.49 -22.27 -12.90
C ASP A 382 1.20 -22.61 -12.14
N LEU A 383 0.11 -21.94 -12.49
CA LEU A 383 -1.19 -22.11 -11.83
C LEU A 383 -1.77 -23.54 -11.95
N ALA A 384 -1.27 -24.37 -12.89
CA ALA A 384 -1.67 -25.78 -12.99
C ALA A 384 -1.25 -26.61 -11.74
N ASN A 385 -0.26 -26.14 -10.98
CA ASN A 385 0.20 -26.75 -9.75
C ASN A 385 -0.62 -26.37 -8.50
N TYR A 386 -1.68 -25.55 -8.69
CA TYR A 386 -2.49 -25.02 -7.60
C TYR A 386 -3.97 -25.42 -7.76
N GLY A 387 -4.67 -25.44 -6.63
CA GLY A 387 -6.12 -25.65 -6.59
C GLY A 387 -6.55 -26.99 -7.18
N ASP A 388 -7.51 -26.95 -8.10
CA ASP A 388 -7.95 -28.12 -8.86
C ASP A 388 -7.16 -28.34 -10.17
N GLY A 389 -6.14 -27.51 -10.43
CA GLY A 389 -5.32 -27.54 -11.64
C GLY A 389 -5.98 -26.93 -12.88
N GLN A 390 -7.17 -26.33 -12.75
CA GLN A 390 -7.91 -25.75 -13.86
C GLN A 390 -7.86 -24.23 -13.91
N VAL A 391 -7.25 -23.57 -12.92
CA VAL A 391 -7.07 -22.11 -12.91
C VAL A 391 -6.08 -21.73 -14.01
N ARG A 392 -6.45 -20.72 -14.80
CA ARG A 392 -5.63 -20.19 -15.90
C ARG A 392 -5.25 -18.74 -15.71
N ASP A 393 -6.00 -18.00 -14.90
CA ASP A 393 -5.72 -16.61 -14.54
C ASP A 393 -6.23 -16.31 -13.14
N ILE A 394 -5.64 -15.30 -12.52
CA ILE A 394 -6.08 -14.71 -11.26
C ILE A 394 -6.32 -13.23 -11.50
N LEU A 395 -7.58 -12.82 -11.58
CA LEU A 395 -7.94 -11.42 -11.63
C LEU A 395 -7.95 -10.87 -10.19
N SER A 396 -6.98 -10.04 -9.88
CA SER A 396 -6.91 -9.34 -8.60
C SER A 396 -7.58 -7.98 -8.73
N VAL A 397 -8.64 -7.75 -7.96
CA VAL A 397 -9.43 -6.53 -7.96
C VAL A 397 -9.30 -5.85 -6.61
N VAL A 398 -9.16 -4.52 -6.60
CA VAL A 398 -9.15 -3.70 -5.38
C VAL A 398 -10.36 -2.80 -5.36
N ILE A 399 -11.06 -2.78 -4.23
CA ILE A 399 -12.10 -1.79 -3.91
C ILE A 399 -11.44 -0.68 -3.11
N SER A 400 -11.37 0.53 -3.68
CA SER A 400 -10.75 1.69 -3.03
C SER A 400 -11.76 2.56 -2.28
N ASP A 401 -13.05 2.49 -2.62
CA ASP A 401 -14.12 3.21 -1.92
C ASP A 401 -15.15 2.23 -1.32
N TRP A 402 -15.05 2.00 -0.02
CA TRP A 402 -15.93 1.10 0.71
C TRP A 402 -17.19 1.77 1.29
N ASN A 403 -17.25 3.10 1.21
CA ASN A 403 -18.31 3.89 1.84
C ASN A 403 -19.38 4.37 0.84
N THR A 404 -19.03 4.52 -0.42
CA THR A 404 -19.98 4.98 -1.44
C THR A 404 -20.94 3.86 -1.85
N THR A 405 -22.21 4.19 -2.05
CA THR A 405 -23.23 3.27 -2.52
C THR A 405 -22.90 2.75 -3.92
N GLY A 406 -22.88 1.42 -4.08
CA GLY A 406 -22.64 0.73 -5.35
C GLY A 406 -23.72 1.02 -6.39
N LYS A 407 -23.41 0.73 -7.64
CA LYS A 407 -24.29 1.00 -8.77
C LYS A 407 -25.37 -0.07 -8.95
N PHE A 408 -25.03 -1.33 -8.72
CA PHE A 408 -25.92 -2.47 -8.95
C PHE A 408 -26.55 -2.97 -7.65
N VAL A 409 -25.80 -3.02 -6.56
CA VAL A 409 -26.30 -3.51 -5.27
C VAL A 409 -26.97 -2.44 -4.41
N ASN A 410 -26.82 -1.16 -4.78
CA ASN A 410 -27.39 -0.01 -4.07
C ASN A 410 -27.07 0.04 -2.56
N LYS A 411 -25.84 -0.41 -2.20
CA LYS A 411 -25.30 -0.43 -0.85
C LYS A 411 -23.81 -0.07 -0.88
N PRO A 412 -23.23 0.51 0.21
CA PRO A 412 -21.78 0.60 0.37
C PRO A 412 -21.12 -0.79 0.45
N ALA A 413 -19.94 -0.94 -0.07
CA ALA A 413 -19.21 -2.22 -0.06
C ALA A 413 -19.05 -2.80 1.36
N LYS A 414 -18.82 -1.95 2.35
CA LYS A 414 -18.70 -2.35 3.77
C LYS A 414 -19.95 -3.03 4.35
N ASP A 415 -21.13 -2.77 3.77
CA ASP A 415 -22.42 -3.29 4.22
C ASP A 415 -22.91 -4.47 3.37
N CYS A 416 -22.11 -4.87 2.36
CA CYS A 416 -22.44 -5.93 1.43
C CYS A 416 -21.99 -7.29 1.93
N ARG A 417 -22.75 -8.33 1.61
CA ARG A 417 -22.35 -9.73 1.70
C ARG A 417 -21.43 -10.08 0.53
N ARG A 418 -20.69 -11.18 0.64
CA ARG A 418 -19.78 -11.66 -0.39
C ARG A 418 -20.39 -11.75 -1.79
N GLU A 419 -21.60 -12.29 -1.91
CA GLU A 419 -22.29 -12.44 -3.20
C GLU A 419 -22.74 -11.09 -3.77
N GLU A 420 -23.11 -10.12 -2.92
CA GLU A 420 -23.43 -8.76 -3.32
C GLU A 420 -22.16 -8.03 -3.83
N ILE A 421 -21.04 -8.18 -3.14
CA ILE A 421 -19.75 -7.66 -3.61
C ILE A 421 -19.40 -8.24 -4.98
N LYS A 422 -19.52 -9.56 -5.13
CA LYS A 422 -19.26 -10.25 -6.40
C LYS A 422 -20.16 -9.76 -7.53
N HIS A 423 -21.40 -9.38 -7.22
CA HIS A 423 -22.36 -8.88 -8.20
C HIS A 423 -22.04 -7.45 -8.65
N GLU A 424 -21.56 -6.60 -7.75
CA GLU A 424 -21.16 -5.22 -8.07
C GLU A 424 -19.86 -5.14 -8.86
N VAL A 425 -18.88 -6.02 -8.53
CA VAL A 425 -17.56 -6.13 -9.18
C VAL A 425 -17.66 -6.86 -10.50
#